data_f73ae31d20e824ea96d1cb66903341f4
#
_entry.id   f73ae31d20e824ea96d1cb66903341f4
#
_cell.length_a   1.000
_cell.length_b   1.000
_cell.length_c   1.000
_cell.angle_alpha   90.00
_cell.angle_beta   90.00
_cell.angle_gamma   90.00
#
_symmetry.space_group_name_H-M   'P 1'
#
loop_
_entity.id
_entity.type
_entity.pdbx_description
1 polymer ?
#
loop_
_entity_poly.entity_id
_entity_poly.type
_entity_poly.pdbx_seq_one_letter_code
_entity_poly.pdbx_strand_id
1 'polypeptide(L)' 'MVKFNKQDFESWSDFRSEPKSTLQPNEFELICQLHATYYNHKYHKPCTCNPKKIKLWIKQLNIIWNNGVEKN' A
#
# COMPACT_ATOMS: atom_id res chain seq x y z
N MET A 1 -10.87 11.57 7.28
CA MET A 1 -10.18 11.02 6.11
C MET A 1 -8.83 10.43 6.49
N VAL A 2 -8.55 9.22 6.09
CA VAL A 2 -7.28 8.58 6.39
C VAL A 2 -6.22 9.09 5.43
N LYS A 3 -5.05 9.43 5.97
CA LYS A 3 -3.90 9.90 5.18
C LYS A 3 -2.65 9.18 5.62
N PHE A 4 -1.71 9.02 4.70
CA PHE A 4 -0.41 8.47 5.06
C PHE A 4 0.38 9.47 5.90
N ASN A 5 1.24 8.95 6.79
CA ASN A 5 2.26 9.80 7.37
C ASN A 5 3.33 10.11 6.31
N LYS A 6 4.23 11.04 6.61
CA LYS A 6 5.22 11.50 5.64
C LYS A 6 6.07 10.35 5.10
N GLN A 7 6.56 9.49 5.97
CA GLN A 7 7.42 8.38 5.58
C GLN A 7 6.69 7.39 4.67
N ASP A 8 5.48 7.01 5.06
CA ASP A 8 4.69 6.06 4.28
C ASP A 8 4.26 6.67 2.95
N PHE A 9 3.94 7.96 2.95
CA PHE A 9 3.60 8.67 1.72
C PHE A 9 4.76 8.64 0.74
N GLU A 10 5.98 8.91 1.22
CA GLU A 10 7.16 8.87 0.37
C GLU A 10 7.43 7.47 -0.16
N SER A 11 7.31 6.45 0.70
CA SER A 11 7.51 5.06 0.29
C SER A 11 6.50 4.65 -0.78
N TRP A 12 5.25 5.02 -0.60
CA TRP A 12 4.21 4.68 -1.57
C TRP A 12 4.38 5.47 -2.86
N SER A 13 4.82 6.73 -2.77
CA SER A 13 5.11 7.53 -3.96
C SER A 13 6.21 6.89 -4.80
N ASP A 14 7.26 6.39 -4.16
CA ASP A 14 8.32 5.67 -4.86
C ASP A 14 7.79 4.41 -5.53
N PHE A 15 6.95 3.67 -4.84
CA PHE A 15 6.34 2.46 -5.42
C PHE A 15 5.53 2.81 -6.66
N ARG A 16 4.79 3.91 -6.63
CA ARG A 16 3.94 4.33 -7.74
C ARG A 16 4.70 4.94 -8.90
N SER A 17 5.93 5.41 -8.66
CA SER A 17 6.67 6.19 -9.66
C SER A 17 7.09 5.36 -10.87
N GLU A 18 7.17 4.05 -10.73
CA GLU A 18 7.58 3.15 -11.80
C GLU A 18 6.47 2.17 -12.14
N PRO A 19 6.19 1.95 -13.43
CA PRO A 19 5.25 0.90 -13.82
C PRO A 19 5.84 -0.47 -13.47
N LYS A 20 5.01 -1.32 -12.89
CA LYS A 20 5.46 -2.63 -12.44
C LYS A 20 4.59 -3.71 -13.07
N SER A 21 5.24 -4.62 -13.77
CA SER A 21 4.55 -5.80 -14.32
C SER A 21 4.48 -6.91 -13.28
N THR A 22 5.45 -6.97 -12.38
CA THR A 22 5.47 -7.94 -11.29
C THR A 22 5.90 -7.26 -10.01
N LEU A 23 5.40 -7.76 -8.87
CA LEU A 23 5.76 -7.22 -7.57
C LEU A 23 6.98 -7.97 -7.03
N GLN A 24 7.93 -7.20 -6.51
CA GLN A 24 9.03 -7.77 -5.75
C GLN A 24 8.55 -8.16 -4.35
N PRO A 25 9.24 -9.11 -3.68
CA PRO A 25 8.84 -9.52 -2.34
C PRO A 25 8.76 -8.37 -1.34
N ASN A 26 9.69 -7.42 -1.41
CA ASN A 26 9.67 -6.26 -0.50
C ASN A 26 8.49 -5.33 -0.80
N GLU A 27 8.08 -5.23 -2.06
CA GLU A 27 6.93 -4.42 -2.44
C GLU A 27 5.63 -5.05 -1.97
N PHE A 28 5.53 -6.36 -2.09
CA PHE A 28 4.38 -7.10 -1.60
C PHE A 28 4.24 -6.92 -0.09
N GLU A 29 5.35 -7.02 0.63
CA GLU A 29 5.35 -6.81 2.07
C GLU A 29 4.94 -5.38 2.45
N LEU A 30 5.43 -4.39 1.71
CA LEU A 30 5.05 -2.99 1.94
C LEU A 30 3.53 -2.82 1.82
N ILE A 31 2.93 -3.38 0.78
CA ILE A 31 1.49 -3.29 0.57
C ILE A 31 0.74 -3.91 1.75
N CYS A 32 1.17 -5.08 2.19
CA CYS A 32 0.52 -5.78 3.31
C CYS A 32 0.64 -4.99 4.60
N GLN A 33 1.81 -4.43 4.88
CA GLN A 33 2.04 -3.65 6.10
C GLN A 33 1.21 -2.37 6.11
N LEU A 34 1.23 -1.64 5.01
CA LEU A 34 0.47 -0.39 4.92
C LEU A 34 -1.03 -0.65 5.04
N HIS A 35 -1.51 -1.68 4.37
CA HIS A 35 -2.93 -1.99 4.41
C HIS A 35 -3.35 -2.39 5.83
N ALA A 36 -2.55 -3.20 6.51
CA ALA A 36 -2.85 -3.59 7.89
C ALA A 36 -2.87 -2.38 8.81
N THR A 37 -1.93 -1.45 8.63
CA THR A 37 -1.83 -0.26 9.46
C THR A 37 -3.00 0.69 9.25
N TYR A 38 -3.33 0.98 7.99
CA TYR A 38 -4.30 2.03 7.67
C TYR A 38 -5.74 1.55 7.61
N TYR A 39 -5.94 0.24 7.45
CA TYR A 39 -7.26 -0.36 7.48
C TYR A 39 -7.51 -1.13 8.77
N ASN A 40 -6.57 -1.02 9.72
CA ASN A 40 -6.72 -1.47 11.10
C ASN A 40 -7.10 -2.94 11.22
N HIS A 41 -6.32 -3.79 10.57
CA HIS A 41 -6.47 -5.24 10.69
C HIS A 41 -5.12 -5.88 10.96
N LYS A 42 -5.14 -7.14 11.36
CA LYS A 42 -3.90 -7.88 11.58
C LYS A 42 -3.11 -8.02 10.29
N TYR A 43 -1.79 -7.87 10.41
CA TYR A 43 -0.90 -8.13 9.28
C TYR A 43 -1.05 -9.57 8.83
N HIS A 44 -1.26 -9.74 7.53
CA HIS A 44 -1.17 -11.05 6.92
C HIS A 44 -0.84 -10.89 5.44
N LYS A 45 -0.22 -11.93 4.87
CA LYS A 45 0.06 -11.95 3.44
C LYS A 45 -1.02 -12.75 2.74
N PRO A 46 -1.78 -12.14 1.82
CA PRO A 46 -2.70 -12.92 1.00
C PRO A 46 -1.93 -13.88 0.09
N CYS A 47 -2.60 -14.93 -0.35
CA CYS A 47 -1.97 -15.89 -1.25
C CYS A 47 -1.55 -15.22 -2.56
N THR A 48 -0.31 -15.42 -2.97
CA THR A 48 0.21 -14.85 -4.21
C THR A 48 -0.44 -15.46 -5.46
N CYS A 49 -1.08 -16.60 -5.30
CA CYS A 49 -1.80 -17.22 -6.39
C CYS A 49 -3.14 -16.53 -6.71
N ASN A 50 -3.55 -15.57 -5.87
CA ASN A 50 -4.76 -14.80 -6.09
C ASN A 50 -4.43 -13.31 -6.16
N PRO A 51 -4.07 -12.80 -7.34
CA PRO A 51 -3.65 -11.41 -7.48
C PRO A 51 -4.77 -10.39 -7.29
N LYS A 52 -6.03 -10.82 -7.33
CA LYS A 52 -7.16 -9.89 -7.20
C LYS A 52 -7.15 -9.16 -5.87
N LYS A 53 -6.81 -9.86 -4.79
CA LYS A 53 -6.80 -9.25 -3.46
C LYS A 53 -5.71 -8.18 -3.35
N ILE A 54 -4.52 -8.49 -3.84
CA ILE A 54 -3.42 -7.52 -3.75
C ILE A 54 -3.69 -6.30 -4.64
N LYS A 55 -4.31 -6.50 -5.79
CA LYS A 55 -4.70 -5.40 -6.67
C LYS A 55 -5.72 -4.50 -5.98
N LEU A 56 -6.68 -5.09 -5.28
CA LEU A 56 -7.65 -4.31 -4.51
C LEU A 56 -6.97 -3.49 -3.43
N TRP A 57 -6.02 -4.10 -2.72
CA TRP A 57 -5.28 -3.39 -1.68
C TRP A 57 -4.47 -2.23 -2.23
N ILE A 58 -3.84 -2.41 -3.40
CA ILE A 58 -3.13 -1.33 -4.07
C ILE A 58 -4.08 -0.18 -4.39
N LYS A 59 -5.25 -0.50 -4.92
CA LYS A 59 -6.27 0.50 -5.23
C LYS A 59 -6.70 1.26 -3.98
N GLN A 60 -6.93 0.54 -2.88
CA GLN A 60 -7.33 1.16 -1.62
C GLN A 60 -6.24 2.05 -1.05
N LEU A 61 -4.99 1.63 -1.14
CA LEU A 61 -3.86 2.45 -0.68
C LEU A 61 -3.69 3.69 -1.56
N ASN A 62 -3.97 3.59 -2.85
CA ASN A 62 -3.95 4.76 -3.73
C ASN A 62 -5.00 5.79 -3.32
N ILE A 63 -6.14 5.37 -2.81
CA ILE A 63 -7.15 6.28 -2.31
C ILE A 63 -6.59 7.07 -1.12
N ILE A 64 -5.90 6.41 -0.20
CA ILE A 64 -5.26 7.07 0.94
C ILE A 64 -4.19 8.04 0.44
N TRP A 65 -3.38 7.62 -0.54
CA TRP A 65 -2.35 8.47 -1.11
C TRP A 65 -2.94 9.74 -1.73
N ASN A 66 -4.08 9.60 -2.41
CA ASN A 66 -4.78 10.74 -3.03
C ASN A 66 -5.32 11.72 -1.99
N ASN A 67 -5.56 11.26 -0.77
CA ASN A 67 -5.99 12.14 0.32
C ASN A 67 -4.85 13.05 0.81
N GLY A 68 -3.61 12.72 0.45
CA GLY A 68 -2.46 13.53 0.80
C GLY A 68 -1.68 12.97 1.98
N VAL A 69 -0.75 13.76 2.46
CA VAL A 69 0.11 13.40 3.59
C VAL A 69 -0.42 14.06 4.85
N GLU A 70 -0.39 13.32 5.96
CA GLU A 70 -0.81 13.86 7.24
C GLU A 70 0.26 14.84 7.74
N LYS A 71 -0.19 16.04 8.10
CA LYS A 71 0.70 17.07 8.64
C LYS A 71 0.66 17.01 10.16
N ASN A 72 1.82 16.92 10.75
CA ASN A 72 1.97 17.00 12.21
C ASN A 72 2.43 18.38 12.62
#